data_ca1c483820cdbb594ec6e6507f5c7717
#
_entry.id   ca1c483820cdbb594ec6e6507f5c7717
#
_cell.length_a   1.000
_cell.length_b   1.000
_cell.length_c   1.000
_cell.angle_alpha   90.00
_cell.angle_beta   90.00
_cell.angle_gamma   90.00
#
_symmetry.space_group_name_H-M   'P 1'
#
loop_
_entity.id
_entity.type
_entity.pdbx_description
1 polymer ?
#
loop_
_entity_poly.entity_id
_entity_poly.type
_entity_poly.pdbx_seq_one_letter_code
_entity_poly.pdbx_strand_id
1 'polypeptide(L)'
;DVAALQSAGLDTGFDQDGIVSGQIAFRDLEHLGAVPGVILIQMEPPLRPLLDGTVNEMRVPWKVPPTDPWPGKGANTIVAVIDTGIDIFHDSFRKSDGTTRILELWDQAASTGGSNPPAAFQQIGRVYSQAQINAGITAGPPFQSVDNNGHGTHVAGTAAGNGRQDDR
;
A
#
# COMPACT_ATOMS: atom_id res chain seq x y z
N ASP A 1 25.20 15.75 11.76
CA ASP A 1 25.06 16.90 10.85
C ASP A 1 24.68 16.38 9.45
N VAL A 2 23.45 16.67 9.01
CA VAL A 2 22.89 16.20 7.73
C VAL A 2 23.72 16.70 6.54
N ALA A 3 24.24 17.92 6.60
CA ALA A 3 25.07 18.48 5.52
C ALA A 3 26.36 17.68 5.30
N ALA A 4 26.95 17.13 6.36
CA ALA A 4 28.13 16.27 6.26
C ALA A 4 27.77 14.91 5.60
N LEU A 5 26.58 14.36 5.91
CA LEU A 5 26.10 13.12 5.28
C LEU A 5 25.81 13.33 3.78
N GLN A 6 25.22 14.46 3.42
CA GLN A 6 24.99 14.83 2.02
C GLN A 6 26.29 15.03 1.25
N SER A 7 27.30 15.66 1.90
CA SER A 7 28.63 15.82 1.30
C SER A 7 29.35 14.49 1.09
N ALA A 8 29.01 13.47 1.89
CA ALA A 8 29.50 12.10 1.74
C ALA A 8 28.71 11.28 0.70
N GLY A 9 27.73 11.88 0.02
CA GLY A 9 27.00 11.26 -1.07
C GLY A 9 25.61 10.72 -0.70
N LEU A 10 25.11 10.96 0.53
CA LEU A 10 23.77 10.54 0.93
C LEU A 10 22.73 11.51 0.37
N ASP A 11 21.85 11.01 -0.49
CA ASP A 11 20.61 11.72 -0.85
C ASP A 11 19.59 11.50 0.26
N THR A 12 19.41 12.52 1.10
CA THR A 12 18.63 12.42 2.35
C THR A 12 17.15 12.48 2.11
N GLY A 13 16.39 11.50 2.67
CA GLY A 13 14.93 11.49 2.67
C GLY A 13 14.34 11.97 3.98
N PHE A 14 14.59 11.25 5.07
CA PHE A 14 14.01 11.48 6.38
C PHE A 14 15.11 11.81 7.39
N ASP A 15 14.85 12.76 8.29
CA ASP A 15 15.76 13.12 9.39
C ASP A 15 14.92 13.39 10.65
N GLN A 16 15.04 12.51 11.64
CA GLN A 16 14.39 12.69 12.93
C GLN A 16 15.14 11.92 14.03
N ASP A 17 15.34 12.56 15.18
CA ASP A 17 15.86 11.95 16.41
C ASP A 17 17.22 11.22 16.23
N GLY A 18 18.07 11.72 15.33
CA GLY A 18 19.38 11.15 15.04
C GLY A 18 19.34 9.97 14.05
N ILE A 19 18.17 9.65 13.50
CA ILE A 19 18.01 8.68 12.41
C ILE A 19 17.86 9.46 11.10
N VAL A 20 18.75 9.21 10.16
CA VAL A 20 18.69 9.79 8.82
C VAL A 20 18.56 8.67 7.82
N SER A 21 17.49 8.68 7.03
CA SER A 21 17.33 7.79 5.89
C SER A 21 17.68 8.47 4.58
N GLY A 22 18.02 7.68 3.58
CA GLY A 22 18.32 8.22 2.26
C GLY A 22 18.83 7.16 1.30
N GLN A 23 19.25 7.59 0.14
CA GLN A 23 19.86 6.75 -0.87
C GLN A 23 21.34 7.11 -1.05
N ILE A 24 22.18 6.09 -1.21
CA ILE A 24 23.61 6.28 -1.43
C ILE A 24 24.13 5.23 -2.42
N ALA A 25 25.07 5.60 -3.24
CA ALA A 25 25.77 4.64 -4.09
C ALA A 25 26.70 3.76 -3.25
N PHE A 26 26.76 2.46 -3.52
CA PHE A 26 27.59 1.51 -2.80
C PHE A 26 29.07 1.94 -2.69
N ARG A 27 29.60 2.60 -3.71
CA ARG A 27 30.98 3.11 -3.73
C ARG A 27 31.23 4.21 -2.69
N ASP A 28 30.20 4.87 -2.20
CA ASP A 28 30.30 6.03 -1.30
C ASP A 28 30.04 5.64 0.16
N LEU A 29 29.74 4.36 0.45
CA LEU A 29 29.44 3.87 1.80
C LEU A 29 30.60 4.06 2.78
N GLU A 30 31.87 3.91 2.34
CA GLU A 30 33.01 4.13 3.19
C GLU A 30 33.15 5.61 3.59
N HIS A 31 32.85 6.52 2.66
CA HIS A 31 32.84 7.96 2.94
C HIS A 31 31.74 8.31 3.95
N LEU A 32 30.57 7.71 3.81
CA LEU A 32 29.46 7.90 4.76
C LEU A 32 29.84 7.38 6.16
N GLY A 33 30.44 6.21 6.25
CA GLY A 33 30.93 5.62 7.51
C GLY A 33 32.03 6.43 8.21
N ALA A 34 32.78 7.22 7.46
CA ALA A 34 33.82 8.09 7.99
C ALA A 34 33.30 9.43 8.53
N VAL A 35 32.02 9.76 8.33
CA VAL A 35 31.40 11.01 8.84
C VAL A 35 31.34 10.95 10.37
N PRO A 36 31.90 11.92 11.10
CA PRO A 36 31.84 11.95 12.55
C PRO A 36 30.41 11.93 13.07
N GLY A 37 30.11 11.01 14.00
CA GLY A 37 28.78 10.84 14.59
C GLY A 37 27.92 9.76 13.92
N VAL A 38 28.36 9.17 12.81
CA VAL A 38 27.73 7.96 12.26
C VAL A 38 28.11 6.78 13.13
N ILE A 39 27.12 6.15 13.75
CA ILE A 39 27.31 5.01 14.65
C ILE A 39 26.99 3.70 13.93
N LEU A 40 25.98 3.73 13.06
CA LEU A 40 25.49 2.56 12.35
C LEU A 40 24.96 2.97 10.98
N ILE A 41 25.30 2.19 9.97
CA ILE A 41 24.68 2.24 8.65
C ILE A 41 23.94 0.92 8.47
N GLN A 42 22.65 0.98 8.28
CA GLN A 42 21.80 -0.19 8.04
C GLN A 42 21.16 -0.06 6.67
N MET A 43 21.31 -1.09 5.86
CA MET A 43 20.59 -1.19 4.61
C MET A 43 19.17 -1.74 4.90
N GLU A 44 18.17 -1.04 4.43
CA GLU A 44 16.80 -1.57 4.44
C GLU A 44 16.65 -2.58 3.30
N PRO A 45 16.36 -3.84 3.59
CA PRO A 45 16.01 -4.79 2.56
C PRO A 45 14.69 -4.38 1.92
N PRO A 46 14.49 -4.61 0.61
CA PRO A 46 13.21 -4.36 -0.01
C PRO A 46 12.12 -5.14 0.74
N LEU A 47 11.08 -4.43 1.17
CA LEU A 47 9.92 -5.05 1.80
C LEU A 47 9.29 -6.02 0.80
N ARG A 48 9.15 -7.27 1.20
CA ARG A 48 8.47 -8.31 0.42
C ARG A 48 7.22 -8.75 1.18
N PRO A 49 6.10 -8.96 0.50
CA PRO A 49 4.95 -9.61 1.10
C PRO A 49 5.34 -11.00 1.60
N LEU A 50 5.06 -11.32 2.86
CA LEU A 50 5.45 -12.58 3.52
C LEU A 50 4.21 -13.30 4.08
N LEU A 51 3.20 -13.56 3.23
CA LEU A 51 1.96 -14.20 3.70
C LEU A 51 1.91 -15.72 3.49
N ASP A 52 2.77 -16.28 2.67
CA ASP A 52 2.80 -17.70 2.37
C ASP A 52 3.08 -18.59 3.58
N GLY A 53 3.89 -18.11 4.54
CA GLY A 53 4.16 -18.79 5.80
C GLY A 53 3.29 -18.33 6.98
N THR A 54 2.93 -17.06 7.02
CA THR A 54 2.33 -16.39 8.19
C THR A 54 0.99 -17.01 8.63
N VAL A 55 0.12 -17.37 7.70
CA VAL A 55 -1.19 -17.95 7.99
C VAL A 55 -1.03 -19.30 8.74
N ASN A 56 -0.04 -20.12 8.33
CA ASN A 56 0.25 -21.40 8.97
C ASN A 56 0.86 -21.20 10.36
N GLU A 57 1.79 -20.25 10.52
CA GLU A 57 2.42 -19.95 11.80
C GLU A 57 1.42 -19.39 12.82
N MET A 58 0.53 -18.53 12.38
CA MET A 58 -0.56 -17.98 13.20
C MET A 58 -1.66 -19.00 13.48
N ARG A 59 -1.59 -20.20 12.88
CA ARG A 59 -2.61 -21.26 12.98
C ARG A 59 -4.01 -20.76 12.63
N VAL A 60 -4.11 -19.80 11.73
CA VAL A 60 -5.39 -19.34 11.19
C VAL A 60 -5.91 -20.41 10.25
N PRO A 61 -7.08 -21.01 10.49
CA PRO A 61 -7.63 -22.01 9.60
C PRO A 61 -8.07 -21.35 8.29
N TRP A 62 -7.24 -21.46 7.28
CA TRP A 62 -7.52 -20.91 5.95
C TRP A 62 -8.34 -21.87 5.06
N LYS A 63 -8.28 -23.18 5.34
CA LYS A 63 -9.22 -24.15 4.76
C LYS A 63 -10.39 -24.28 5.72
N VAL A 64 -11.47 -23.60 5.40
CA VAL A 64 -12.69 -23.68 6.17
C VAL A 64 -13.28 -25.07 6.02
N PRO A 65 -13.34 -25.88 7.11
CA PRO A 65 -14.19 -27.07 7.12
C PRO A 65 -15.65 -26.62 6.86
N PRO A 66 -16.57 -27.55 6.49
CA PRO A 66 -17.96 -27.18 6.24
C PRO A 66 -18.65 -26.48 7.42
N THR A 67 -18.05 -26.48 8.60
CA THR A 67 -18.45 -25.68 9.75
C THR A 67 -17.42 -24.57 9.94
N ASP A 68 -17.73 -23.37 9.44
CA ASP A 68 -16.91 -22.18 9.62
C ASP A 68 -16.77 -21.86 11.12
N PRO A 69 -15.56 -21.97 11.74
CA PRO A 69 -15.39 -21.70 13.15
C PRO A 69 -15.45 -20.20 13.49
N TRP A 70 -15.46 -19.34 12.46
CA TRP A 70 -15.49 -17.89 12.64
C TRP A 70 -16.90 -17.36 12.51
N PRO A 71 -17.55 -16.91 13.61
CA PRO A 71 -18.92 -16.42 13.58
C PRO A 71 -19.09 -15.10 12.83
N GLY A 72 -17.98 -14.41 12.50
CA GLY A 72 -17.99 -13.14 11.78
C GLY A 72 -16.99 -13.11 10.65
N LYS A 73 -17.45 -12.83 9.43
CA LYS A 73 -16.61 -12.66 8.23
C LYS A 73 -16.39 -11.18 7.89
N GLY A 74 -16.39 -10.31 8.90
CA GLY A 74 -16.24 -8.88 8.69
C GLY A 74 -17.44 -8.22 8.02
N ALA A 75 -18.62 -8.86 8.00
CA ALA A 75 -19.82 -8.24 7.47
C ALA A 75 -20.11 -6.93 8.23
N ASN A 76 -20.41 -5.86 7.48
CA ASN A 76 -20.65 -4.51 8.00
C ASN A 76 -19.41 -3.84 8.65
N THR A 77 -18.23 -4.40 8.46
CA THR A 77 -16.98 -3.77 8.88
C THR A 77 -16.37 -3.01 7.72
N ILE A 78 -15.92 -1.77 7.96
CA ILE A 78 -15.16 -0.97 7.01
C ILE A 78 -13.69 -1.04 7.41
N VAL A 79 -12.83 -1.39 6.47
CA VAL A 79 -11.37 -1.37 6.62
C VAL A 79 -10.83 -0.21 5.80
N ALA A 80 -10.08 0.69 6.44
CA ALA A 80 -9.34 1.74 5.76
C ALA A 80 -7.87 1.32 5.65
N VAL A 81 -7.31 1.42 4.45
CA VAL A 81 -5.91 1.12 4.15
C VAL A 81 -5.25 2.40 3.64
N ILE A 82 -4.15 2.80 4.26
CA ILE A 82 -3.33 3.94 3.83
C ILE A 82 -2.02 3.35 3.33
N ASP A 83 -1.85 3.35 2.01
CA ASP A 83 -0.75 2.64 1.35
C ASP A 83 -0.48 3.20 -0.05
N THR A 84 0.16 2.44 -0.93
CA THR A 84 0.60 2.86 -2.26
C THR A 84 -0.53 2.99 -3.29
N GLY A 85 -1.72 2.50 -2.98
CA GLY A 85 -2.86 2.48 -3.89
C GLY A 85 -3.64 1.17 -3.81
N ILE A 86 -4.51 0.93 -4.79
CA ILE A 86 -5.26 -0.31 -4.92
C ILE A 86 -5.58 -0.59 -6.39
N ASP A 87 -5.41 -1.83 -6.83
CA ASP A 87 -5.90 -2.29 -8.13
C ASP A 87 -7.41 -2.55 -8.04
N ILE A 88 -8.20 -1.63 -8.58
CA ILE A 88 -9.67 -1.73 -8.57
C ILE A 88 -10.20 -2.88 -9.45
N PHE A 89 -9.37 -3.40 -10.37
CA PHE A 89 -9.74 -4.50 -11.25
C PHE A 89 -9.53 -5.87 -10.63
N HIS A 90 -8.82 -5.96 -9.49
CA HIS A 90 -8.52 -7.21 -8.82
C HIS A 90 -9.79 -7.85 -8.24
N ASP A 91 -10.05 -9.12 -8.56
CA ASP A 91 -11.30 -9.81 -8.22
C ASP A 91 -11.57 -9.95 -6.73
N SER A 92 -10.54 -9.96 -5.88
CA SER A 92 -10.70 -9.97 -4.43
C SER A 92 -11.47 -8.75 -3.89
N PHE A 93 -11.58 -7.68 -4.67
CA PHE A 93 -12.33 -6.47 -4.31
C PHE A 93 -13.66 -6.35 -5.05
N ARG A 94 -14.10 -7.42 -5.72
CA ARG A 94 -15.34 -7.43 -6.50
C ARG A 94 -16.39 -8.33 -5.86
N LYS A 95 -17.65 -7.92 -5.97
CA LYS A 95 -18.80 -8.72 -5.61
C LYS A 95 -19.10 -9.77 -6.69
N SER A 96 -19.99 -10.70 -6.40
CA SER A 96 -20.42 -11.74 -7.38
C SER A 96 -21.11 -11.15 -8.61
N ASP A 97 -21.71 -9.97 -8.50
CA ASP A 97 -22.33 -9.22 -9.60
C ASP A 97 -21.34 -8.42 -10.44
N GLY A 98 -20.05 -8.50 -10.12
CA GLY A 98 -18.97 -7.78 -10.79
C GLY A 98 -18.76 -6.35 -10.31
N THR A 99 -19.60 -5.83 -9.42
CA THR A 99 -19.41 -4.48 -8.85
C THR A 99 -18.32 -4.47 -7.77
N THR A 100 -17.77 -3.29 -7.51
CA THR A 100 -16.72 -3.16 -6.50
C THR A 100 -17.23 -3.27 -5.06
N ARG A 101 -16.39 -3.79 -4.18
CA ARG A 101 -16.52 -3.73 -2.72
C ARG A 101 -15.89 -2.48 -2.12
N ILE A 102 -15.04 -1.78 -2.89
CA ILE A 102 -14.39 -0.55 -2.46
C ILE A 102 -15.45 0.55 -2.36
N LEU A 103 -15.59 1.16 -1.19
CA LEU A 103 -16.55 2.22 -0.94
C LEU A 103 -16.04 3.56 -1.45
N GLU A 104 -14.76 3.84 -1.21
CA GLU A 104 -14.11 5.07 -1.58
C GLU A 104 -12.62 4.85 -1.77
N LEU A 105 -12.02 5.56 -2.72
CA LEU A 105 -10.59 5.59 -2.96
C LEU A 105 -10.12 7.04 -3.00
N TRP A 106 -9.22 7.41 -2.11
CA TRP A 106 -8.56 8.71 -2.12
C TRP A 106 -7.13 8.58 -2.64
N ASP A 107 -6.93 9.02 -3.86
CA ASP A 107 -5.61 9.11 -4.47
C ASP A 107 -5.01 10.49 -4.21
N GLN A 108 -4.04 10.54 -3.32
CA GLN A 108 -3.40 11.79 -2.90
C GLN A 108 -2.45 12.37 -3.96
N ALA A 109 -2.02 11.56 -4.92
CA ALA A 109 -1.15 11.99 -6.02
C ALA A 109 -1.93 12.47 -7.25
N ALA A 110 -3.21 12.13 -7.37
CA ALA A 110 -4.02 12.48 -8.53
C ALA A 110 -4.31 13.98 -8.57
N SER A 111 -4.11 14.58 -9.75
CA SER A 111 -4.46 15.98 -10.02
C SER A 111 -5.77 16.14 -10.80
N THR A 112 -6.23 15.07 -11.42
CA THR A 112 -7.43 15.05 -12.29
C THR A 112 -8.33 13.86 -11.97
N GLY A 113 -9.54 13.84 -12.48
CA GLY A 113 -10.52 12.80 -12.22
C GLY A 113 -11.18 12.94 -10.84
N GLY A 114 -12.02 12.00 -10.46
CA GLY A 114 -12.67 11.96 -9.16
C GLY A 114 -13.33 13.28 -8.74
N SER A 115 -13.51 13.41 -7.44
CA SER A 115 -13.99 14.63 -6.79
C SER A 115 -12.89 15.25 -5.93
N ASN A 116 -13.02 16.52 -5.58
CA ASN A 116 -12.15 17.13 -4.59
C ASN A 116 -12.40 16.50 -3.22
N PRO A 117 -11.34 16.19 -2.45
CA PRO A 117 -11.52 15.76 -1.07
C PRO A 117 -12.14 16.87 -0.22
N PRO A 118 -12.69 16.55 0.97
CA PRO A 118 -13.20 17.56 1.90
C PRO A 118 -12.18 18.66 2.19
N ALA A 119 -12.63 19.88 2.40
CA ALA A 119 -11.77 21.06 2.61
C ALA A 119 -10.77 20.88 3.78
N ALA A 120 -11.12 20.08 4.79
CA ALA A 120 -10.24 19.75 5.92
C ALA A 120 -8.93 19.05 5.48
N PHE A 121 -8.91 18.42 4.31
CA PHE A 121 -7.74 17.75 3.75
C PHE A 121 -7.03 18.58 2.69
N GLN A 122 -7.14 19.91 2.75
CA GLN A 122 -6.43 20.87 1.90
C GLN A 122 -6.60 20.63 0.39
N GLN A 123 -7.63 19.90 -0.01
CA GLN A 123 -7.92 19.51 -1.41
C GLN A 123 -6.76 18.73 -2.09
N ILE A 124 -5.96 18.01 -1.31
CA ILE A 124 -4.86 17.19 -1.86
C ILE A 124 -5.44 15.96 -2.54
N GLY A 125 -5.08 15.74 -3.79
CA GLY A 125 -5.48 14.55 -4.55
C GLY A 125 -6.93 14.56 -5.04
N ARG A 126 -7.44 13.37 -5.29
CA ARG A 126 -8.80 13.12 -5.78
C ARG A 126 -9.45 11.94 -5.07
N VAL A 127 -10.75 12.05 -4.84
CA VAL A 127 -11.56 11.02 -4.21
C VAL A 127 -12.49 10.41 -5.26
N TYR A 128 -12.49 9.10 -5.34
CA TYR A 128 -13.35 8.33 -6.22
C TYR A 128 -14.39 7.58 -5.39
N SER A 129 -15.65 7.88 -5.61
CA SER A 129 -16.77 7.16 -4.99
C SER A 129 -16.92 5.75 -5.56
N GLN A 130 -17.62 4.88 -4.85
CA GLN A 130 -17.95 3.52 -5.33
C GLN A 130 -18.58 3.53 -6.73
N ALA A 131 -19.43 4.51 -7.03
CA ALA A 131 -20.06 4.64 -8.34
C ALA A 131 -19.04 4.94 -9.44
N GLN A 132 -18.10 5.82 -9.18
CA GLN A 132 -17.02 6.16 -10.13
C GLN A 132 -16.06 4.99 -10.33
N ILE A 133 -15.76 4.24 -9.27
CA ILE A 133 -14.95 3.02 -9.36
C ILE A 133 -15.68 1.96 -10.21
N ASN A 134 -16.98 1.75 -10.00
CA ASN A 134 -17.78 0.83 -10.83
C ASN A 134 -17.81 1.25 -12.30
N ALA A 135 -17.93 2.55 -12.56
CA ALA A 135 -17.86 3.07 -13.93
C ALA A 135 -16.48 2.79 -14.57
N GLY A 136 -15.39 2.95 -13.80
CA GLY A 136 -14.05 2.60 -14.23
C GLY A 136 -13.88 1.12 -14.53
N ILE A 137 -14.42 0.25 -13.68
CA ILE A 137 -14.42 -1.20 -13.90
C ILE A 137 -15.17 -1.57 -15.19
N THR A 138 -16.33 -0.95 -15.43
CA THR A 138 -17.13 -1.20 -16.63
C THR A 138 -16.42 -0.70 -17.90
N ALA A 139 -15.73 0.43 -17.82
CA ALA A 139 -14.97 0.98 -18.95
C ALA A 139 -13.72 0.17 -19.27
N GLY A 140 -13.20 -0.58 -18.31
CA GLY A 140 -11.95 -1.31 -18.42
C GLY A 140 -10.71 -0.42 -18.20
N PRO A 141 -9.50 -1.04 -18.16
CA PRO A 141 -8.26 -0.31 -17.99
C PRO A 141 -7.94 0.62 -19.18
N PRO A 142 -7.19 1.73 -18.95
CA PRO A 142 -6.64 2.12 -17.65
C PRO A 142 -7.64 2.89 -16.77
N PHE A 143 -7.49 2.76 -15.46
CA PHE A 143 -8.16 3.64 -14.50
C PHE A 143 -7.19 4.77 -14.07
N GLN A 144 -7.72 5.92 -13.65
CA GLN A 144 -6.91 7.11 -13.35
C GLN A 144 -6.04 6.97 -12.09
N SER A 145 -6.46 6.12 -11.15
CA SER A 145 -5.68 5.79 -9.96
C SER A 145 -5.21 4.35 -10.06
N VAL A 146 -3.90 4.13 -9.97
CA VAL A 146 -3.28 2.82 -10.17
C VAL A 146 -2.27 2.56 -9.06
N ASP A 147 -2.29 1.36 -8.49
CA ASP A 147 -1.24 0.90 -7.59
C ASP A 147 -0.05 0.38 -8.38
N ASN A 148 0.89 1.28 -8.68
CA ASN A 148 2.11 0.93 -9.44
C ASN A 148 3.12 0.09 -8.64
N ASN A 149 2.98 0.03 -7.32
CA ASN A 149 3.85 -0.74 -6.43
C ASN A 149 3.30 -2.15 -6.17
N GLY A 150 1.99 -2.28 -6.06
CA GLY A 150 1.29 -3.50 -5.71
C GLY A 150 1.20 -3.77 -4.20
N HIS A 151 1.91 -3.02 -3.36
CA HIS A 151 1.92 -3.22 -1.91
C HIS A 151 0.55 -2.94 -1.30
N GLY A 152 -0.05 -1.80 -1.62
CA GLY A 152 -1.37 -1.43 -1.10
C GLY A 152 -2.46 -2.41 -1.52
N THR A 153 -2.43 -2.88 -2.75
CA THR A 153 -3.33 -3.94 -3.24
C THR A 153 -3.17 -5.23 -2.43
N HIS A 154 -1.94 -5.63 -2.15
CA HIS A 154 -1.64 -6.81 -1.36
C HIS A 154 -2.11 -6.67 0.09
N VAL A 155 -1.82 -5.53 0.74
CA VAL A 155 -2.27 -5.24 2.11
C VAL A 155 -3.80 -5.23 2.20
N ALA A 156 -4.47 -4.55 1.27
CA ALA A 156 -5.93 -4.51 1.21
C ALA A 156 -6.54 -5.90 0.94
N GLY A 157 -5.90 -6.70 0.09
CA GLY A 157 -6.30 -8.08 -0.20
C GLY A 157 -6.23 -8.98 1.03
N THR A 158 -5.17 -8.84 1.81
CA THR A 158 -4.98 -9.56 3.08
C THR A 158 -6.02 -9.17 4.12
N ALA A 159 -6.27 -7.87 4.27
CA ALA A 159 -7.14 -7.35 5.33
C ALA A 159 -8.64 -7.49 4.99
N ALA A 160 -9.01 -7.38 3.72
CA ALA A 160 -10.41 -7.25 3.30
C ALA A 160 -10.76 -7.95 1.99
N GLY A 161 -9.85 -8.71 1.40
CA GLY A 161 -10.12 -9.51 0.21
C GLY A 161 -11.17 -10.59 0.47
N ASN A 162 -11.93 -10.97 -0.55
CA ASN A 162 -12.93 -12.05 -0.44
C ASN A 162 -12.43 -13.40 -0.95
N GLY A 163 -11.14 -13.51 -1.27
CA GLY A 163 -10.51 -14.74 -1.76
C GLY A 163 -10.93 -15.16 -3.18
N ARG A 164 -11.63 -14.31 -3.91
CA ARG A 164 -11.89 -14.60 -5.34
C ARG A 164 -10.60 -14.47 -6.09
N GLN A 165 -10.26 -15.51 -6.82
CA GLN A 165 -9.21 -15.51 -7.82
C GLN A 165 -9.88 -15.61 -9.19
N ASP A 166 -9.44 -14.77 -10.10
CA ASP A 166 -9.71 -14.98 -11.52
C ASP A 166 -8.63 -15.93 -12.04
N ASP A 167 -9.05 -16.98 -12.72
CA ASP A 167 -8.15 -17.93 -13.38
C ASP A 167 -7.54 -17.32 -14.67
N ARG A 168 -7.01 -16.08 -14.60
CA ARG A 168 -6.35 -15.41 -15.72
C ARG A 168 -4.91 -15.78 -15.85
#